data_64e78c4e0a3cb81affaf41bfcac1968e
#
_entry.id   64e78c4e0a3cb81affaf41bfcac1968e
#
_cell.length_a   1.000
_cell.length_b   1.000
_cell.length_c   1.000
_cell.angle_alpha   90.00
_cell.angle_beta   90.00
_cell.angle_gamma   90.00
#
_symmetry.space_group_name_H-M   'P 1'
#
loop_
_entity.id
_entity.type
_entity.pdbx_description
1 polymer ?
#
loop_
_entity_poly.entity_id
_entity_poly.type
_entity_poly.pdbx_seq_one_letter_code
_entity_poly.pdbx_strand_id
1 'polypeptide(L)'
;EVTLTKTPVKNQVVCSVDLGINTDAVCTIMRPDGTVLGRKFINFPSEKDRMYRTLGRIRKFQREHGPAQAGGRWAYTKRLNTELGRKIAGAVAAYAEENHADVIVFEYLEMQGKISGKNKQKLHLWRKREIQKRCGHQAHRKGIRVSRVCAWNTSRLAYDGSGQVLRDPKNHSLCTFQTGKRYNCDLSAAYNIGARYFIRELLKPLPATERSLLEAKVPSVKRRTSCTYADLRELRLQMEVLKAA
;
A
#
# COMPACT_ATOMS: atom_id res chain seq x y z
N GLU A 1 2.96 22.40 17.79
CA GLU A 1 2.07 22.29 16.61
C GLU A 1 2.94 22.07 15.37
N VAL A 2 2.59 21.07 14.53
CA VAL A 2 3.34 20.79 13.29
C VAL A 2 2.50 21.28 12.13
N THR A 3 3.01 22.27 11.40
CA THR A 3 2.36 22.77 10.20
C THR A 3 2.77 21.92 9.00
N LEU A 4 1.80 21.25 8.37
CA LEU A 4 2.03 20.46 7.17
C LEU A 4 1.98 21.35 5.93
N THR A 5 3.14 21.68 5.37
CA THR A 5 3.23 22.47 4.13
C THR A 5 2.80 21.62 2.94
N LYS A 6 1.91 22.14 2.11
CA LYS A 6 1.48 21.44 0.89
C LYS A 6 2.41 21.79 -0.26
N THR A 7 3.37 20.94 -0.55
CA THR A 7 4.20 21.03 -1.75
C THR A 7 3.33 20.95 -3.02
N PRO A 8 3.53 21.80 -4.03
CA PRO A 8 2.84 21.70 -5.31
C PRO A 8 3.03 20.31 -5.93
N VAL A 9 1.99 19.74 -6.54
CA VAL A 9 1.99 18.36 -7.07
C VAL A 9 3.16 18.09 -8.00
N LYS A 10 3.53 19.05 -8.83
CA LYS A 10 4.65 18.95 -9.79
C LYS A 10 6.01 18.68 -9.14
N ASN A 11 6.19 19.04 -7.87
CA ASN A 11 7.44 18.90 -7.13
C ASN A 11 7.36 17.83 -6.03
N GLN A 12 6.20 17.17 -5.86
CA GLN A 12 6.01 16.19 -4.79
C GLN A 12 6.82 14.92 -5.02
N VAL A 13 7.38 14.41 -3.93
CA VAL A 13 7.89 13.04 -3.84
C VAL A 13 6.92 12.23 -2.99
N VAL A 14 6.51 11.08 -3.46
CA VAL A 14 5.53 10.22 -2.79
C VAL A 14 6.18 8.91 -2.38
N CYS A 15 5.96 8.50 -1.14
CA CYS A 15 6.22 7.14 -0.68
C CYS A 15 4.90 6.35 -0.74
N SER A 16 4.73 5.51 -1.75
CA SER A 16 3.56 4.63 -1.85
C SER A 16 3.83 3.29 -1.17
N VAL A 17 2.84 2.80 -0.42
CA VAL A 17 2.99 1.66 0.48
C VAL A 17 1.88 0.65 0.28
N ASP A 18 2.26 -0.56 -0.11
CA ASP A 18 1.40 -1.74 -0.02
C ASP A 18 1.70 -2.52 1.26
N LEU A 19 0.67 -2.75 2.08
CA LEU A 19 0.77 -3.52 3.33
C LEU A 19 0.34 -4.96 3.08
N GLY A 20 1.27 -5.90 3.22
CA GLY A 20 1.06 -7.32 3.01
C GLY A 20 1.00 -8.16 4.28
N ILE A 21 0.63 -9.44 4.13
CA ILE A 21 0.69 -10.46 5.19
C ILE A 21 2.04 -11.17 5.15
N ASN A 22 2.54 -11.49 3.95
CA ASN A 22 3.80 -12.18 3.75
C ASN A 22 4.98 -11.21 3.85
N THR A 23 4.97 -10.14 3.08
CA THR A 23 5.85 -8.99 3.24
C THR A 23 5.10 -7.94 4.04
N ASP A 24 5.69 -7.39 5.10
CA ASP A 24 4.97 -6.49 6.02
C ASP A 24 4.58 -5.17 5.33
N ALA A 25 5.50 -4.61 4.53
CA ALA A 25 5.24 -3.48 3.67
C ALA A 25 6.18 -3.48 2.47
N VAL A 26 5.69 -3.07 1.31
CA VAL A 26 6.50 -2.73 0.14
C VAL A 26 6.31 -1.25 -0.15
N CYS A 27 7.42 -0.52 -0.12
CA CYS A 27 7.44 0.92 -0.32
C CYS A 27 8.09 1.27 -1.66
N THR A 28 7.54 2.26 -2.35
CA THR A 28 8.18 2.85 -3.53
C THR A 28 8.22 4.37 -3.41
N ILE A 29 9.33 4.97 -3.82
CA ILE A 29 9.47 6.43 -3.91
C ILE A 29 9.25 6.83 -5.36
N MET A 30 8.32 7.73 -5.59
CA MET A 30 7.86 8.08 -6.94
C MET A 30 7.68 9.60 -7.10
N ARG A 31 8.00 10.10 -8.29
CA ARG A 31 7.71 11.48 -8.74
C ARG A 31 6.44 11.53 -9.59
N PRO A 32 5.88 12.73 -9.84
CA PRO A 32 4.64 12.91 -10.62
C PRO A 32 4.74 12.48 -12.10
N ASP A 33 5.95 12.45 -12.65
CA ASP A 33 6.23 11.96 -14.00
C ASP A 33 6.26 10.43 -14.11
N GLY A 34 6.10 9.73 -12.96
CA GLY A 34 6.22 8.28 -12.87
C GLY A 34 7.64 7.78 -12.61
N THR A 35 8.64 8.66 -12.47
CA THR A 35 10.00 8.23 -12.14
C THR A 35 10.05 7.58 -10.76
N VAL A 36 10.52 6.34 -10.69
CA VAL A 36 10.70 5.59 -9.44
C VAL A 36 12.12 5.77 -8.95
N LEU A 37 12.28 6.49 -7.83
CA LEU A 37 13.58 6.81 -7.23
C LEU A 37 14.10 5.71 -6.31
N GLY A 38 13.22 4.95 -5.68
CA GLY A 38 13.62 3.92 -4.73
C GLY A 38 12.53 2.89 -4.45
N ARG A 39 12.95 1.76 -3.89
CA ARG A 39 12.08 0.64 -3.49
C ARG A 39 12.62 0.05 -2.20
N LYS A 40 11.75 -0.33 -1.27
CA LYS A 40 12.13 -0.99 -0.02
C LYS A 40 11.12 -2.06 0.35
N PHE A 41 11.60 -3.26 0.60
CA PHE A 41 10.83 -4.34 1.18
C PHE A 41 11.10 -4.35 2.68
N ILE A 42 10.04 -4.13 3.47
CA ILE A 42 10.09 -4.14 4.93
C ILE A 42 9.51 -5.47 5.39
N ASN A 43 10.30 -6.22 6.17
CA ASN A 43 9.88 -7.50 6.71
C ASN A 43 10.56 -7.75 8.06
N PHE A 44 9.78 -8.27 9.02
CA PHE A 44 10.23 -8.60 10.37
C PHE A 44 10.01 -10.09 10.64
N PRO A 45 10.81 -10.99 10.02
CA PRO A 45 10.60 -12.44 10.09
C PRO A 45 10.71 -12.97 11.51
N SER A 46 11.67 -12.51 12.32
CA SER A 46 11.88 -12.97 13.70
C SER A 46 10.66 -12.71 14.59
N GLU A 47 10.04 -11.53 14.44
CA GLU A 47 8.83 -11.15 15.17
C GLU A 47 7.62 -11.98 14.72
N LYS A 48 7.49 -12.24 13.44
CA LYS A 48 6.45 -13.12 12.88
C LYS A 48 6.60 -14.55 13.38
N ASP A 49 7.81 -15.09 13.37
CA ASP A 49 8.10 -16.44 13.86
C ASP A 49 7.81 -16.56 15.36
N ARG A 50 8.18 -15.53 16.15
CA ARG A 50 7.86 -15.49 17.57
C ARG A 50 6.35 -15.47 17.79
N MET A 51 5.63 -14.67 17.03
CA MET A 51 4.16 -14.60 17.10
C MET A 51 3.54 -15.94 16.68
N TYR A 52 4.01 -16.55 15.60
CA TYR A 52 3.53 -17.84 15.12
C TYR A 52 3.73 -18.97 16.14
N ARG A 53 4.93 -19.05 16.75
CA ARG A 53 5.22 -20.00 17.85
C ARG A 53 4.32 -19.77 19.05
N THR A 54 4.10 -18.52 19.42
CA THR A 54 3.19 -18.17 20.53
C THR A 54 1.75 -18.62 20.26
N LEU A 55 1.26 -18.41 19.03
CA LEU A 55 -0.06 -18.89 18.62
C LEU A 55 -0.16 -20.43 18.64
N GLY A 56 0.90 -21.13 18.26
CA GLY A 56 0.97 -22.60 18.36
C GLY A 56 0.83 -23.08 19.80
N ARG A 57 1.53 -22.42 20.74
CA ARG A 57 1.44 -22.72 22.20
C ARG A 57 0.04 -22.41 22.74
N ILE A 58 -0.62 -21.35 22.29
CA ILE A 58 -2.01 -21.05 22.69
C ILE A 58 -2.95 -22.14 22.21
N ARG A 59 -2.85 -22.56 20.95
CA ARG A 59 -3.70 -23.64 20.40
C ARG A 59 -3.54 -24.96 21.16
N LYS A 60 -2.30 -25.32 21.53
CA LYS A 60 -2.02 -26.49 22.35
C LYS A 60 -2.70 -26.36 23.72
N PHE A 61 -2.46 -25.25 24.41
CA PHE A 61 -3.00 -24.98 25.73
C PHE A 61 -4.56 -24.98 25.73
N GLN A 62 -5.19 -24.40 24.72
CA GLN A 62 -6.64 -24.38 24.60
C GLN A 62 -7.25 -25.77 24.38
N ARG A 63 -6.54 -26.68 23.72
CA ARG A 63 -6.97 -28.06 23.57
C ARG A 63 -6.91 -28.85 24.88
N GLU A 64 -5.91 -28.52 25.72
CA GLU A 64 -5.67 -29.25 27.00
C GLU A 64 -6.55 -28.67 28.13
N HIS A 65 -6.81 -27.38 28.17
CA HIS A 65 -7.41 -26.69 29.33
C HIS A 65 -8.68 -25.90 28.99
N GLY A 66 -9.11 -25.92 27.74
CA GLY A 66 -10.24 -25.13 27.25
C GLY A 66 -9.87 -23.68 26.89
N PRO A 67 -10.73 -23.00 26.11
CA PRO A 67 -10.46 -21.66 25.58
C PRO A 67 -10.48 -20.55 26.62
N ALA A 68 -11.30 -20.67 27.68
CA ALA A 68 -11.49 -19.62 28.70
C ALA A 68 -10.22 -19.31 29.50
N GLN A 69 -9.33 -20.29 29.69
CA GLN A 69 -8.12 -20.16 30.51
C GLN A 69 -6.93 -19.50 29.78
N ALA A 70 -7.05 -19.23 28.46
CA ALA A 70 -5.97 -18.71 27.65
C ALA A 70 -5.81 -17.18 27.65
N GLY A 71 -6.54 -16.45 28.50
CA GLY A 71 -6.61 -14.97 28.49
C GLY A 71 -5.25 -14.28 28.59
N GLY A 72 -4.40 -14.68 29.55
CA GLY A 72 -3.06 -14.09 29.72
C GLY A 72 -2.13 -14.33 28.50
N ARG A 73 -2.24 -15.51 27.85
CA ARG A 73 -1.47 -15.86 26.66
C ARG A 73 -1.90 -15.01 25.45
N TRP A 74 -3.19 -14.76 25.31
CA TRP A 74 -3.73 -13.83 24.29
C TRP A 74 -3.30 -12.39 24.53
N ALA A 75 -3.26 -11.91 25.78
CA ALA A 75 -2.77 -10.60 26.13
C ALA A 75 -1.31 -10.41 25.69
N TYR A 76 -0.45 -11.42 25.91
CA TYR A 76 0.92 -11.43 25.44
C TYR A 76 1.01 -11.36 23.90
N THR A 77 0.23 -12.19 23.19
CA THR A 77 0.19 -12.17 21.73
C THR A 77 -0.27 -10.81 21.17
N LYS A 78 -1.25 -10.18 21.84
CA LYS A 78 -1.71 -8.83 21.47
C LYS A 78 -0.60 -7.80 21.62
N ARG A 79 0.24 -7.88 22.66
CA ARG A 79 1.43 -7.00 22.83
C ARG A 79 2.46 -7.21 21.72
N LEU A 80 2.81 -8.47 21.40
CA LEU A 80 3.72 -8.78 20.30
C LEU A 80 3.24 -8.21 18.96
N ASN A 81 1.95 -8.39 18.66
CA ASN A 81 1.36 -7.87 17.44
C ASN A 81 1.32 -6.33 17.39
N THR A 82 1.11 -5.69 18.53
CA THR A 82 1.16 -4.23 18.66
C THR A 82 2.58 -3.72 18.41
N GLU A 83 3.58 -4.42 18.94
CA GLU A 83 4.99 -4.06 18.75
C GLU A 83 5.44 -4.25 17.30
N LEU A 84 5.03 -5.35 16.66
CA LEU A 84 5.27 -5.56 15.23
C LEU A 84 4.66 -4.40 14.40
N GLY A 85 3.43 -4.02 14.69
CA GLY A 85 2.78 -2.87 14.03
C GLY A 85 3.53 -1.54 14.22
N ARG A 86 4.14 -1.31 15.40
CA ARG A 86 5.00 -0.14 15.64
C ARG A 86 6.27 -0.17 14.79
N LYS A 87 6.94 -1.32 14.72
CA LYS A 87 8.17 -1.50 13.93
C LYS A 87 7.90 -1.26 12.44
N ILE A 88 6.82 -1.82 11.90
CA ILE A 88 6.41 -1.61 10.51
C ILE A 88 6.16 -0.12 10.25
N ALA A 89 5.33 0.52 11.09
CA ALA A 89 5.01 1.93 10.94
C ALA A 89 6.25 2.82 11.03
N GLY A 90 7.17 2.52 11.96
CA GLY A 90 8.45 3.22 12.10
C GLY A 90 9.34 3.08 10.88
N ALA A 91 9.47 1.87 10.36
CA ALA A 91 10.30 1.60 9.17
C ALA A 91 9.78 2.29 7.91
N VAL A 92 8.43 2.34 7.74
CA VAL A 92 7.80 3.07 6.62
C VAL A 92 8.04 4.58 6.75
N ALA A 93 7.81 5.15 7.93
CA ALA A 93 8.00 6.58 8.17
C ALA A 93 9.47 7.01 8.03
N ALA A 94 10.41 6.18 8.52
CA ALA A 94 11.84 6.42 8.36
C ALA A 94 12.26 6.39 6.89
N TYR A 95 11.79 5.40 6.12
CA TYR A 95 12.11 5.32 4.70
C TYR A 95 11.56 6.50 3.89
N ALA A 96 10.35 6.96 4.22
CA ALA A 96 9.77 8.14 3.59
C ALA A 96 10.60 9.41 3.91
N GLU A 97 11.05 9.58 5.16
CA GLU A 97 11.91 10.70 5.59
C GLU A 97 13.28 10.67 4.92
N GLU A 98 13.96 9.53 4.93
CA GLU A 98 15.27 9.30 4.29
C GLU A 98 15.26 9.69 2.79
N ASN A 99 14.11 9.57 2.13
CA ASN A 99 13.93 9.90 0.72
C ASN A 99 13.19 11.23 0.50
N HIS A 100 13.07 12.07 1.51
CA HIS A 100 12.42 13.38 1.44
C HIS A 100 11.01 13.34 0.84
N ALA A 101 10.23 12.30 1.18
CA ALA A 101 8.87 12.17 0.68
C ALA A 101 7.94 13.20 1.34
N ASP A 102 7.16 13.93 0.53
CA ASP A 102 6.14 14.87 1.00
C ASP A 102 4.88 14.16 1.52
N VAL A 103 4.60 12.98 0.95
CA VAL A 103 3.37 12.24 1.21
C VAL A 103 3.63 10.75 1.28
N ILE A 104 3.11 10.10 2.32
CA ILE A 104 2.97 8.63 2.36
C ILE A 104 1.56 8.28 1.88
N VAL A 105 1.48 7.37 0.89
CA VAL A 105 0.21 6.95 0.30
C VAL A 105 -0.06 5.49 0.60
N PHE A 106 -1.21 5.23 1.22
CA PHE A 106 -1.72 3.89 1.49
C PHE A 106 -2.97 3.58 0.68
N GLU A 107 -3.34 2.32 0.66
CA GLU A 107 -4.67 1.90 0.24
C GLU A 107 -5.72 2.22 1.31
N TYR A 108 -6.89 2.69 0.88
CA TYR A 108 -8.07 2.76 1.74
C TYR A 108 -8.73 1.37 1.80
N LEU A 109 -8.59 0.72 2.93
CA LEU A 109 -9.06 -0.65 3.15
C LEU A 109 -10.18 -0.65 4.19
N GLU A 110 -11.42 -0.69 3.73
CA GLU A 110 -12.55 -1.10 4.54
C GLU A 110 -12.75 -2.61 4.40
N MET A 111 -12.46 -3.32 5.49
CA MET A 111 -12.85 -4.72 5.57
C MET A 111 -14.32 -4.76 6.01
N GLN A 112 -15.21 -4.82 5.02
CA GLN A 112 -16.63 -5.07 5.26
C GLN A 112 -16.88 -6.58 5.24
N GLY A 113 -17.57 -7.09 6.27
CA GLY A 113 -18.01 -8.48 6.35
C GLY A 113 -17.30 -9.35 7.39
N LYS A 114 -17.86 -10.52 7.65
CA LYS A 114 -17.31 -11.51 8.58
C LYS A 114 -16.10 -12.20 7.94
N ILE A 115 -14.96 -12.12 8.60
CA ILE A 115 -13.76 -12.87 8.19
C ILE A 115 -13.97 -14.34 8.58
N SER A 116 -13.93 -15.24 7.59
CA SER A 116 -14.11 -16.67 7.77
C SER A 116 -12.97 -17.47 7.10
N GLY A 117 -12.93 -18.79 7.34
CA GLY A 117 -12.01 -19.72 6.70
C GLY A 117 -10.62 -19.84 7.36
N LYS A 118 -9.74 -20.60 6.71
CA LYS A 118 -8.39 -20.97 7.24
C LYS A 118 -7.49 -19.79 7.57
N ASN A 119 -7.68 -18.65 6.90
CA ASN A 119 -6.89 -17.44 7.09
C ASN A 119 -7.49 -16.45 8.11
N LYS A 120 -8.63 -16.77 8.73
CA LYS A 120 -9.33 -15.89 9.69
C LYS A 120 -8.38 -15.31 10.74
N GLN A 121 -7.57 -16.16 11.38
CA GLN A 121 -6.64 -15.74 12.43
C GLN A 121 -5.55 -14.78 11.91
N LYS A 122 -4.96 -15.08 10.73
CA LYS A 122 -3.96 -14.20 10.11
C LYS A 122 -4.54 -12.83 9.78
N LEU A 123 -5.75 -12.79 9.24
CA LEU A 123 -6.45 -11.55 8.89
C LEU A 123 -6.84 -10.72 10.11
N HIS A 124 -7.28 -11.37 11.20
CA HIS A 124 -7.56 -10.67 12.47
C HIS A 124 -6.30 -10.07 13.12
N LEU A 125 -5.17 -10.75 12.98
CA LEU A 125 -3.88 -10.26 13.48
C LEU A 125 -3.28 -9.18 12.58
N TRP A 126 -3.72 -9.10 11.33
CA TRP A 126 -3.22 -8.12 10.39
C TRP A 126 -3.86 -6.74 10.61
N ARG A 127 -3.16 -5.91 11.37
CA ARG A 127 -3.64 -4.61 11.84
C ARG A 127 -3.35 -3.47 10.86
N LYS A 128 -3.73 -3.59 9.60
CA LYS A 128 -3.47 -2.55 8.57
C LYS A 128 -3.85 -1.14 9.03
N ARG A 129 -5.06 -0.95 9.57
CA ARG A 129 -5.54 0.37 10.01
C ARG A 129 -4.70 0.93 11.16
N GLU A 130 -4.29 0.08 12.09
CA GLU A 130 -3.45 0.48 13.22
C GLU A 130 -2.05 0.87 12.74
N ILE A 131 -1.47 0.13 11.80
CA ILE A 131 -0.19 0.45 11.16
C ILE A 131 -0.29 1.80 10.44
N GLN A 132 -1.32 2.02 9.62
CA GLN A 132 -1.55 3.28 8.92
C GLN A 132 -1.71 4.45 9.89
N LYS A 133 -2.50 4.27 10.97
CA LYS A 133 -2.70 5.30 12.01
C LYS A 133 -1.39 5.67 12.68
N ARG A 134 -0.60 4.66 13.13
CA ARG A 134 0.70 4.87 13.77
C ARG A 134 1.71 5.50 12.83
N CYS A 135 1.76 5.05 11.59
CA CYS A 135 2.59 5.65 10.56
C CYS A 135 2.20 7.12 10.33
N GLY A 136 0.90 7.44 10.30
CA GLY A 136 0.41 8.80 10.20
C GLY A 136 0.91 9.70 11.34
N HIS A 137 0.85 9.22 12.60
CA HIS A 137 1.35 9.99 13.73
C HIS A 137 2.87 10.25 13.64
N GLN A 138 3.64 9.27 13.17
CA GLN A 138 5.10 9.44 13.01
C GLN A 138 5.45 10.33 11.82
N ALA A 139 4.77 10.16 10.70
CA ALA A 139 4.93 10.94 9.48
C ALA A 139 4.61 12.43 9.72
N HIS A 140 3.51 12.73 10.42
CA HIS A 140 3.11 14.10 10.74
C HIS A 140 4.15 14.82 11.59
N ARG A 141 4.78 14.14 12.56
CA ARG A 141 5.89 14.73 13.35
C ARG A 141 7.09 15.12 12.50
N LYS A 142 7.23 14.53 11.33
CA LYS A 142 8.30 14.78 10.35
C LYS A 142 7.86 15.70 9.20
N GLY A 143 6.68 16.32 9.33
CA GLY A 143 6.10 17.19 8.29
C GLY A 143 5.54 16.43 7.09
N ILE A 144 5.55 15.09 7.08
CA ILE A 144 5.09 14.24 5.97
C ILE A 144 3.59 14.02 6.08
N ARG A 145 2.84 14.29 5.01
CA ARG A 145 1.39 14.05 4.96
C ARG A 145 1.10 12.57 4.69
N VAL A 146 -0.09 12.12 5.12
CA VAL A 146 -0.59 10.78 4.77
C VAL A 146 -1.84 10.91 3.92
N SER A 147 -1.87 10.16 2.82
CA SER A 147 -3.01 10.07 1.92
C SER A 147 -3.43 8.62 1.70
N ARG A 148 -4.65 8.43 1.18
CA ARG A 148 -5.19 7.11 0.86
C ARG A 148 -5.80 7.12 -0.53
N VAL A 149 -5.67 5.99 -1.23
CA VAL A 149 -6.25 5.75 -2.55
C VAL A 149 -7.17 4.54 -2.52
N CYS A 150 -8.02 4.40 -3.52
CA CYS A 150 -8.90 3.25 -3.65
C CYS A 150 -8.07 1.96 -3.78
N ALA A 151 -8.37 0.97 -2.93
CA ALA A 151 -7.67 -0.32 -2.90
C ALA A 151 -8.12 -1.30 -3.99
N TRP A 152 -9.27 -1.06 -4.61
CA TRP A 152 -9.85 -2.00 -5.56
C TRP A 152 -8.93 -2.23 -6.75
N ASN A 153 -8.58 -3.50 -7.01
CA ASN A 153 -7.73 -3.96 -8.11
C ASN A 153 -6.26 -3.46 -8.12
N THR A 154 -5.74 -2.78 -7.09
CA THR A 154 -4.33 -2.35 -7.05
C THR A 154 -3.34 -3.50 -7.24
N SER A 155 -3.59 -4.64 -6.60
CA SER A 155 -2.78 -5.85 -6.69
C SER A 155 -3.29 -6.88 -7.71
N ARG A 156 -4.42 -6.61 -8.39
CA ARG A 156 -4.98 -7.47 -9.45
C ARG A 156 -4.60 -7.00 -10.84
N LEU A 157 -4.22 -5.73 -10.99
CA LEU A 157 -3.79 -5.14 -12.26
C LEU A 157 -2.27 -5.04 -12.30
N ALA A 158 -1.70 -5.43 -13.44
CA ALA A 158 -0.30 -5.25 -13.73
C ALA A 158 0.02 -3.75 -13.81
N TYR A 159 1.17 -3.35 -13.26
CA TYR A 159 1.56 -1.94 -13.27
C TYR A 159 1.83 -1.40 -14.70
N ASP A 160 2.17 -2.29 -15.65
CA ASP A 160 2.45 -1.95 -17.05
C ASP A 160 1.19 -1.76 -17.91
N GLY A 161 0.00 -1.87 -17.30
CA GLY A 161 -1.28 -1.69 -18.01
C GLY A 161 -1.73 -2.90 -18.83
N SER A 162 -0.99 -4.02 -18.82
CA SER A 162 -1.31 -5.22 -19.63
C SER A 162 -2.57 -5.96 -19.17
N GLY A 163 -3.17 -5.58 -18.05
CA GLY A 163 -4.41 -6.18 -17.56
C GLY A 163 -4.26 -6.92 -16.23
N GLN A 164 -5.08 -7.96 -16.03
CA GLN A 164 -5.06 -8.72 -14.78
C GLN A 164 -3.82 -9.61 -14.68
N VAL A 165 -3.23 -9.64 -13.48
CA VAL A 165 -2.09 -10.51 -13.17
C VAL A 165 -2.56 -11.94 -12.84
N LEU A 166 -1.81 -12.93 -13.29
CA LEU A 166 -1.95 -14.31 -12.85
C LEU A 166 -0.99 -14.57 -11.69
N ARG A 167 -1.53 -14.80 -10.48
CA ARG A 167 -0.73 -15.07 -9.29
C ARG A 167 -0.19 -16.50 -9.31
N ASP A 168 1.07 -16.65 -8.88
CA ASP A 168 1.67 -17.96 -8.69
C ASP A 168 1.01 -18.68 -7.51
N PRO A 169 0.48 -19.90 -7.69
CA PRO A 169 -0.22 -20.65 -6.63
C PRO A 169 0.70 -21.10 -5.50
N LYS A 170 2.00 -21.29 -5.77
CA LYS A 170 3.00 -21.72 -4.78
C LYS A 170 3.66 -20.51 -4.10
N ASN A 171 3.87 -19.42 -4.82
CA ASN A 171 4.47 -18.20 -4.29
C ASN A 171 3.58 -16.99 -4.55
N HIS A 172 2.70 -16.69 -3.61
CA HIS A 172 1.74 -15.58 -3.74
C HIS A 172 2.36 -14.18 -3.87
N SER A 173 3.67 -14.03 -3.62
CA SER A 173 4.39 -12.77 -3.87
C SER A 173 4.79 -12.60 -5.33
N LEU A 174 4.67 -13.65 -6.16
CA LEU A 174 4.95 -13.62 -7.60
C LEU A 174 3.66 -13.63 -8.42
N CYS A 175 3.73 -12.95 -9.55
CA CYS A 175 2.70 -12.99 -10.57
C CYS A 175 3.30 -12.94 -11.98
N THR A 176 2.51 -13.38 -12.96
CA THR A 176 2.82 -13.27 -14.38
C THR A 176 1.84 -12.28 -15.00
N PHE A 177 2.35 -11.31 -15.73
CA PHE A 177 1.57 -10.33 -16.48
C PHE A 177 1.10 -10.93 -17.80
N GLN A 178 0.14 -10.31 -18.46
CA GLN A 178 -0.32 -10.78 -19.79
C GLN A 178 0.78 -10.71 -20.86
N THR A 179 1.78 -9.87 -20.65
CA THR A 179 3.01 -9.80 -21.47
C THR A 179 3.98 -10.96 -21.26
N GLY A 180 3.66 -11.92 -20.37
CA GLY A 180 4.57 -13.00 -19.99
C GLY A 180 5.60 -12.62 -18.91
N LYS A 181 5.69 -11.35 -18.54
CA LYS A 181 6.63 -10.87 -17.52
C LYS A 181 6.30 -11.41 -16.13
N ARG A 182 7.27 -12.05 -15.48
CA ARG A 182 7.17 -12.43 -14.06
C ARG A 182 7.62 -11.29 -13.16
N TYR A 183 6.82 -10.97 -12.17
CA TYR A 183 7.07 -9.81 -11.30
C TYR A 183 6.58 -10.04 -9.86
N ASN A 184 7.04 -9.19 -8.91
CA ASN A 184 6.53 -9.20 -7.55
C ASN A 184 5.18 -8.47 -7.49
N CYS A 185 4.15 -9.15 -6.97
CA CYS A 185 2.78 -8.61 -6.90
C CYS A 185 2.67 -7.37 -6.02
N ASP A 186 3.32 -7.39 -4.85
CA ASP A 186 3.22 -6.33 -3.85
C ASP A 186 3.95 -5.07 -4.36
N LEU A 187 5.06 -5.25 -5.10
CA LEU A 187 5.77 -4.13 -5.74
C LEU A 187 4.95 -3.52 -6.88
N SER A 188 4.29 -4.37 -7.69
CA SER A 188 3.34 -3.90 -8.73
C SER A 188 2.19 -3.10 -8.09
N ALA A 189 1.65 -3.58 -6.99
CA ALA A 189 0.61 -2.88 -6.23
C ALA A 189 1.10 -1.52 -5.70
N ALA A 190 2.32 -1.46 -5.14
CA ALA A 190 2.89 -0.21 -4.65
C ALA A 190 3.04 0.84 -5.77
N TYR A 191 3.42 0.45 -6.99
CA TYR A 191 3.43 1.35 -8.14
C TYR A 191 2.04 1.88 -8.49
N ASN A 192 1.05 1.00 -8.52
CA ASN A 192 -0.33 1.39 -8.81
C ASN A 192 -0.90 2.34 -7.73
N ILE A 193 -0.54 2.14 -6.45
CA ILE A 193 -0.92 3.03 -5.34
C ILE A 193 -0.37 4.44 -5.55
N GLY A 194 0.91 4.57 -5.87
CA GLY A 194 1.55 5.86 -6.14
C GLY A 194 0.97 6.56 -7.37
N ALA A 195 0.76 5.80 -8.44
CA ALA A 195 0.14 6.30 -9.67
C ALA A 195 -1.27 6.84 -9.44
N ARG A 196 -2.12 6.13 -8.70
CA ARG A 196 -3.49 6.57 -8.37
C ARG A 196 -3.52 7.87 -7.59
N TYR A 197 -2.55 8.07 -6.70
CA TYR A 197 -2.42 9.32 -6.00
C TYR A 197 -2.12 10.46 -6.98
N PHE A 198 -1.10 10.32 -7.83
CA PHE A 198 -0.72 11.36 -8.77
C PHE A 198 -1.80 11.61 -9.82
N ILE A 199 -2.42 10.60 -10.40
CA ILE A 199 -3.54 10.75 -11.34
C ILE A 199 -4.65 11.60 -10.71
N ARG A 200 -5.05 11.30 -9.48
CA ARG A 200 -6.06 12.07 -8.75
C ARG A 200 -5.63 13.53 -8.54
N GLU A 201 -4.40 13.77 -8.06
CA GLU A 201 -3.92 15.11 -7.74
C GLU A 201 -3.65 15.94 -9.00
N LEU A 202 -3.27 15.34 -10.11
CA LEU A 202 -3.06 16.00 -11.40
C LEU A 202 -4.38 16.40 -12.07
N LEU A 203 -5.39 15.53 -12.02
CA LEU A 203 -6.70 15.80 -12.63
C LEU A 203 -7.58 16.76 -11.79
N LYS A 204 -7.36 16.82 -10.47
CA LYS A 204 -8.20 17.58 -9.55
C LYS A 204 -8.26 19.09 -9.85
N PRO A 205 -7.15 19.78 -10.16
CA PRO A 205 -7.15 21.23 -10.40
C PRO A 205 -7.60 21.61 -11.82
N LEU A 206 -7.76 20.66 -12.74
CA LEU A 206 -8.08 20.95 -14.13
C LEU A 206 -9.55 21.34 -14.32
N PRO A 207 -9.84 22.27 -15.26
CA PRO A 207 -11.18 22.55 -15.72
C PRO A 207 -11.88 21.31 -16.27
N ALA A 208 -13.22 21.27 -16.20
CA ALA A 208 -13.99 20.10 -16.63
C ALA A 208 -13.76 19.71 -18.11
N THR A 209 -13.58 20.71 -18.97
CA THR A 209 -13.28 20.52 -20.42
C THR A 209 -11.94 19.82 -20.64
N GLU A 210 -10.86 20.33 -20.05
CA GLU A 210 -9.52 19.71 -20.17
C GLU A 210 -9.50 18.31 -19.57
N ARG A 211 -10.15 18.15 -18.41
CA ARG A 211 -10.26 16.86 -17.76
C ARG A 211 -11.01 15.85 -18.63
N SER A 212 -12.11 16.23 -19.27
CA SER A 212 -12.87 15.35 -20.16
C SER A 212 -12.06 14.94 -21.39
N LEU A 213 -11.26 15.86 -21.96
CA LEU A 213 -10.34 15.55 -23.06
C LEU A 213 -9.26 14.53 -22.65
N LEU A 214 -8.65 14.69 -21.47
CA LEU A 214 -7.68 13.74 -20.96
C LEU A 214 -8.30 12.37 -20.64
N GLU A 215 -9.51 12.35 -20.06
CA GLU A 215 -10.25 11.14 -19.77
C GLU A 215 -10.70 10.41 -21.05
N ALA A 216 -10.90 11.12 -22.16
CA ALA A 216 -11.15 10.51 -23.47
C ALA A 216 -9.88 9.88 -24.07
N LYS A 217 -8.73 10.52 -23.90
CA LYS A 217 -7.44 10.00 -24.40
C LYS A 217 -6.90 8.84 -23.55
N VAL A 218 -7.14 8.86 -22.24
CA VAL A 218 -6.73 7.80 -21.30
C VAL A 218 -7.95 7.34 -20.50
N PRO A 219 -8.82 6.48 -21.07
CA PRO A 219 -10.12 6.14 -20.48
C PRO A 219 -10.04 5.47 -19.09
N SER A 220 -8.95 4.79 -18.79
CA SER A 220 -8.72 4.12 -17.49
C SER A 220 -8.68 5.11 -16.32
N VAL A 221 -8.24 6.36 -16.53
CA VAL A 221 -8.14 7.35 -15.45
C VAL A 221 -9.50 7.87 -14.96
N LYS A 222 -10.55 7.69 -15.75
CA LYS A 222 -11.94 8.02 -15.36
C LYS A 222 -12.41 7.20 -14.15
N ARG A 223 -11.90 5.97 -13.99
CA ARG A 223 -12.30 5.06 -12.92
C ARG A 223 -11.15 4.84 -11.94
N ARG A 224 -11.29 5.29 -10.70
CA ARG A 224 -10.29 5.12 -9.61
C ARG A 224 -9.90 3.66 -9.33
N THR A 225 -10.71 2.70 -9.80
CA THR A 225 -10.53 1.27 -9.58
C THR A 225 -9.68 0.58 -10.66
N SER A 226 -9.46 1.23 -11.79
CA SER A 226 -8.77 0.67 -12.97
C SER A 226 -7.42 1.32 -13.27
N CYS A 227 -7.11 2.45 -12.67
CA CYS A 227 -5.84 3.15 -12.93
C CYS A 227 -4.62 2.34 -12.50
N THR A 228 -3.63 2.30 -13.37
CA THR A 228 -2.32 1.67 -13.19
C THR A 228 -1.19 2.69 -13.29
N TYR A 229 0.03 2.23 -13.07
CA TYR A 229 1.22 3.07 -13.25
C TYR A 229 1.45 3.45 -14.74
N ALA A 230 1.13 2.57 -15.67
CA ALA A 230 1.20 2.88 -17.11
C ALA A 230 0.28 4.04 -17.47
N ASP A 231 -0.93 4.08 -16.88
CA ASP A 231 -1.89 5.17 -17.11
C ASP A 231 -1.38 6.53 -16.59
N LEU A 232 -0.61 6.56 -15.51
CA LEU A 232 0.03 7.79 -15.04
C LEU A 232 1.01 8.33 -16.08
N ARG A 233 1.84 7.48 -16.65
CA ARG A 233 2.83 7.87 -17.66
C ARG A 233 2.14 8.39 -18.93
N GLU A 234 1.11 7.68 -19.38
CA GLU A 234 0.33 8.10 -20.55
C GLU A 234 -0.40 9.42 -20.29
N LEU A 235 -1.04 9.57 -19.13
CA LEU A 235 -1.69 10.82 -18.74
C LEU A 235 -0.72 12.00 -18.76
N ARG A 236 0.50 11.82 -18.25
CA ARG A 236 1.55 12.85 -18.26
C ARG A 236 1.92 13.26 -19.68
N LEU A 237 2.12 12.29 -20.56
CA LEU A 237 2.42 12.54 -21.97
C LEU A 237 1.29 13.37 -22.64
N GLN A 238 0.04 12.96 -22.43
CA GLN A 238 -1.12 13.67 -23.00
C GLN A 238 -1.29 15.08 -22.42
N MET A 239 -0.96 15.30 -21.14
CA MET A 239 -0.96 16.65 -20.54
C MET A 239 0.12 17.57 -21.14
N GLU A 240 1.28 17.03 -21.51
CA GLU A 240 2.34 17.81 -22.19
C GLU A 240 1.94 18.18 -23.61
N VAL A 241 1.33 17.24 -24.35
CA VAL A 241 0.79 17.51 -25.68
C VAL A 241 -0.28 18.60 -25.66
N LEU A 242 -1.19 18.56 -24.68
CA LEU A 242 -2.25 19.59 -24.55
C LEU A 242 -1.72 20.99 -24.18
N LYS A 243 -0.57 21.07 -23.52
CA LYS A 243 0.05 22.37 -23.20
C LYS A 243 0.84 22.94 -24.36
N ALA A 244 1.28 22.10 -25.29
CA ALA A 244 2.02 22.50 -26.48
C ALA A 244 1.10 22.89 -27.66
N ALA A 245 -0.18 22.52 -27.61
CA ALA A 245 -1.22 22.87 -28.57
C ALA A 245 -1.95 24.16 -28.19
#